data_18c728981971a2ae4fb861464c0f0228
#
_entry.id   18c728981971a2ae4fb861464c0f0228
#
_cell.length_a   1.000
_cell.length_b   1.000
_cell.length_c   1.000
_cell.angle_alpha   90.00
_cell.angle_beta   90.00
_cell.angle_gamma   90.00
#
_symmetry.space_group_name_H-M   'P 1'
#
loop_
_entity.id
_entity.type
_entity.pdbx_description
1 polymer ?
#
loop_
_entity_poly.entity_id
_entity_poly.type
_entity_poly.pdbx_seq_one_letter_code
_entity_poly.pdbx_strand_id
1 'polypeptide(L)'
;MEKTVQKQFVDLLEEHQNIVHKVCRLYTNSQDQHNDLFQEITIQLWKAFPKFRGEAKFSTWMYRVALNTAITLYRKSKRSIQTQDYDSVMFKISSEDYDDTVEQQLKLMYTKIKELNDIEKALVFLYLEDKNYREISDTLGITEVNARVKMNRVKGKLRKLLNP
;
A
#
# COMPACT_ATOMS: atom_id res chain seq x y z
N MET A 1 -17.46 18.12 21.50
CA MET A 1 -17.07 18.13 20.09
C MET A 1 -15.87 17.22 19.77
N GLU A 2 -14.79 17.32 20.52
CA GLU A 2 -13.60 16.49 20.27
C GLU A 2 -13.88 14.99 20.41
N LYS A 3 -14.61 14.56 21.41
CA LYS A 3 -14.96 13.13 21.61
C LYS A 3 -15.80 12.55 20.47
N THR A 4 -16.65 13.37 19.83
CA THR A 4 -17.49 12.92 18.71
C THR A 4 -16.66 12.76 17.45
N VAL A 5 -15.73 13.68 17.17
CA VAL A 5 -14.81 13.60 16.03
C VAL A 5 -13.87 12.41 16.17
N GLN A 6 -13.31 12.21 17.36
CA GLN A 6 -12.46 11.07 17.68
C GLN A 6 -13.20 9.75 17.46
N LYS A 7 -14.44 9.65 17.93
CA LYS A 7 -15.26 8.44 17.74
C LYS A 7 -15.54 8.17 16.26
N GLN A 8 -15.90 9.20 15.49
CA GLN A 8 -16.12 9.07 14.05
C GLN A 8 -14.86 8.55 13.34
N PHE A 9 -13.71 9.11 13.68
CA PHE A 9 -12.43 8.67 13.10
C PHE A 9 -12.13 7.21 13.44
N VAL A 10 -12.27 6.82 14.70
CA VAL A 10 -12.01 5.44 15.14
C VAL A 10 -12.95 4.46 14.44
N ASP A 11 -14.23 4.77 14.34
CA ASP A 11 -15.22 3.93 13.66
C ASP A 11 -14.87 3.74 12.18
N LEU A 12 -14.49 4.82 11.49
CA LEU A 12 -14.07 4.78 10.08
C LEU A 12 -12.76 4.01 9.90
N LEU A 13 -11.81 4.22 10.80
CA LEU A 13 -10.55 3.49 10.77
C LEU A 13 -10.76 1.99 10.95
N GLU A 14 -11.57 1.59 11.91
CA GLU A 14 -11.88 0.17 12.16
C GLU A 14 -12.59 -0.47 10.95
N GLU A 15 -13.52 0.25 10.34
CA GLU A 15 -14.23 -0.23 9.16
C GLU A 15 -13.29 -0.45 7.97
N HIS A 16 -12.28 0.41 7.79
CA HIS A 16 -11.39 0.41 6.63
C HIS A 16 -9.96 -0.01 6.94
N GLN A 17 -9.67 -0.52 8.14
CA GLN A 17 -8.29 -0.83 8.56
C GLN A 17 -7.57 -1.84 7.66
N ASN A 18 -8.29 -2.69 6.95
CA ASN A 18 -7.71 -3.65 6.01
C ASN A 18 -6.93 -2.96 4.89
N ILE A 19 -7.34 -1.76 4.48
CA ILE A 19 -6.61 -0.95 3.49
C ILE A 19 -5.21 -0.64 4.02
N VAL A 20 -5.12 -0.20 5.27
CA VAL A 20 -3.84 0.14 5.91
C VAL A 20 -2.95 -1.10 6.02
N HIS A 21 -3.50 -2.23 6.44
CA HIS A 21 -2.75 -3.48 6.52
C HIS A 21 -2.21 -3.93 5.15
N LYS A 22 -3.00 -3.81 4.10
CA LYS A 22 -2.57 -4.16 2.73
C LYS A 22 -1.41 -3.27 2.27
N VAL A 23 -1.50 -1.96 2.52
CA VAL A 23 -0.41 -1.03 2.19
C VAL A 23 0.85 -1.37 2.99
N CYS A 24 0.71 -1.68 4.26
CA CYS A 24 1.85 -2.07 5.10
C CYS A 24 2.56 -3.32 4.56
N ARG A 25 1.82 -4.32 4.10
CA ARG A 25 2.39 -5.54 3.51
C ARG A 25 3.24 -5.27 2.27
N LEU A 26 2.86 -4.27 1.48
CA LEU A 26 3.60 -3.90 0.27
C LEU A 26 4.96 -3.27 0.57
N TYR A 27 5.07 -2.50 1.64
CA TYR A 27 6.22 -1.64 1.90
C TYR A 27 7.06 -2.07 3.10
N THR A 28 6.75 -3.22 3.71
CA THR A 28 7.49 -3.74 4.87
C THR A 28 7.85 -5.21 4.70
N ASN A 29 8.88 -5.66 5.41
CA ASN A 29 9.41 -7.01 5.33
C ASN A 29 9.39 -7.77 6.67
N SER A 30 8.90 -7.15 7.75
CA SER A 30 8.81 -7.78 9.06
C SER A 30 7.57 -7.32 9.80
N GLN A 31 7.16 -8.06 10.82
CA GLN A 31 6.01 -7.68 11.64
C GLN A 31 6.27 -6.36 12.39
N ASP A 32 7.49 -6.15 12.86
CA ASP A 32 7.86 -4.90 13.55
C ASP A 32 7.75 -3.70 12.62
N GLN A 33 8.25 -3.82 11.39
CA GLN A 33 8.12 -2.78 10.37
C GLN A 33 6.65 -2.53 10.01
N HIS A 34 5.86 -3.60 9.89
CA HIS A 34 4.41 -3.50 9.63
C HIS A 34 3.71 -2.70 10.74
N ASN A 35 3.97 -3.04 11.99
CA ASN A 35 3.37 -2.37 13.13
C ASN A 35 3.76 -0.89 13.19
N ASP A 36 5.03 -0.57 12.95
CA ASP A 36 5.53 0.80 12.92
C ASP A 36 4.88 1.62 11.80
N LEU A 37 4.79 1.04 10.60
CA LEU A 37 4.15 1.71 9.47
C LEU A 37 2.65 1.89 9.68
N PHE A 38 1.97 0.87 10.20
CA PHE A 38 0.56 0.97 10.56
C PHE A 38 0.30 2.13 11.53
N GLN A 39 1.11 2.22 12.56
CA GLN A 39 1.03 3.28 13.55
C GLN A 39 1.26 4.66 12.92
N GLU A 40 2.28 4.79 12.07
CA GLU A 40 2.59 6.06 11.40
C GLU A 40 1.48 6.48 10.44
N ILE A 41 0.94 5.55 9.67
CA ILE A 41 -0.20 5.82 8.78
C ILE A 41 -1.41 6.29 9.60
N THR A 42 -1.70 5.62 10.71
CA THR A 42 -2.80 6.00 11.61
C THR A 42 -2.63 7.42 12.13
N ILE A 43 -1.42 7.79 12.54
CA ILE A 43 -1.09 9.14 12.99
C ILE A 43 -1.33 10.16 11.87
N GLN A 44 -0.87 9.88 10.66
CA GLN A 44 -1.04 10.78 9.52
C GLN A 44 -2.52 10.93 9.13
N LEU A 45 -3.28 9.85 9.18
CA LEU A 45 -4.72 9.87 8.96
C LEU A 45 -5.43 10.75 9.99
N TRP A 46 -5.08 10.60 11.26
CA TRP A 46 -5.66 11.42 12.34
C TRP A 46 -5.34 12.91 12.15
N LYS A 47 -4.10 13.23 11.82
CA LYS A 47 -3.68 14.62 11.57
C LYS A 47 -4.38 15.25 10.37
N ALA A 48 -4.65 14.45 9.34
CA ALA A 48 -5.28 14.94 8.12
C ALA A 48 -6.82 14.89 8.18
N PHE A 49 -7.41 14.18 9.13
CA PHE A 49 -8.86 13.98 9.23
C PHE A 49 -9.66 15.29 9.29
N PRO A 50 -9.23 16.34 10.02
CA PRO A 50 -9.95 17.62 10.02
C PRO A 50 -10.07 18.27 8.63
N LYS A 51 -9.18 17.93 7.69
CA LYS A 51 -9.21 18.44 6.32
C LYS A 51 -10.03 17.56 5.37
N PHE A 52 -10.48 16.42 5.81
CA PHE A 52 -11.35 15.54 5.03
C PHE A 52 -12.75 16.17 4.94
N ARG A 53 -13.17 16.54 3.73
CA ARG A 53 -14.42 17.27 3.48
C ARG A 53 -15.55 16.40 2.90
N GLY A 54 -15.31 15.10 2.73
CA GLY A 54 -16.31 14.21 2.12
C GLY A 54 -16.48 14.38 0.62
N GLU A 55 -15.59 15.08 -0.07
CA GLU A 55 -15.58 15.25 -1.53
C GLU A 55 -15.28 13.93 -2.26
N ALA A 56 -14.49 13.07 -1.64
CA ALA A 56 -14.24 11.71 -2.08
C ALA A 56 -14.72 10.72 -1.01
N LYS A 57 -14.86 9.44 -1.38
CA LYS A 57 -15.12 8.38 -0.41
C LYS A 57 -13.99 8.34 0.61
N PHE A 58 -14.30 8.03 1.86
CA PHE A 58 -13.31 7.90 2.91
C PHE A 58 -12.22 6.87 2.53
N SER A 59 -12.60 5.75 1.94
CA SER A 59 -11.65 4.74 1.48
C SER A 59 -10.66 5.29 0.45
N THR A 60 -11.11 6.09 -0.52
CA THR A 60 -10.24 6.71 -1.52
C THR A 60 -9.25 7.68 -0.86
N TRP A 61 -9.71 8.49 0.06
CA TRP A 61 -8.87 9.40 0.82
C TRP A 61 -7.85 8.64 1.68
N MET A 62 -8.27 7.54 2.31
CA MET A 62 -7.40 6.68 3.11
C MET A 62 -6.29 6.05 2.26
N TYR A 63 -6.60 5.54 1.06
CA TYR A 63 -5.58 5.03 0.12
C TYR A 63 -4.51 6.08 -0.16
N ARG A 64 -4.94 7.30 -0.44
CA ARG A 64 -4.03 8.41 -0.74
C ARG A 64 -3.08 8.70 0.43
N VAL A 65 -3.62 8.87 1.63
CA VAL A 65 -2.80 9.16 2.82
C VAL A 65 -1.89 7.99 3.15
N ALA A 66 -2.40 6.76 3.13
CA ALA A 66 -1.64 5.57 3.46
C ALA A 66 -0.48 5.34 2.48
N LEU A 67 -0.74 5.41 1.18
CA LEU A 67 0.29 5.22 0.15
C LEU A 67 1.33 6.34 0.18
N ASN A 68 0.93 7.59 0.31
CA ASN A 68 1.87 8.70 0.40
C ASN A 68 2.77 8.58 1.63
N THR A 69 2.24 8.18 2.77
CA THR A 69 3.01 7.95 4.00
C THR A 69 4.00 6.80 3.81
N ALA A 70 3.52 5.67 3.29
CA ALA A 70 4.34 4.48 3.05
C ALA A 70 5.47 4.77 2.07
N ILE A 71 5.19 5.44 0.96
CA ILE A 71 6.19 5.79 -0.06
C ILE A 71 7.25 6.73 0.54
N THR A 72 6.82 7.75 1.28
CA THR A 72 7.73 8.71 1.91
C THR A 72 8.69 8.02 2.88
N LEU A 73 8.18 7.17 3.76
CA LEU A 73 8.98 6.44 4.74
C LEU A 73 9.88 5.39 4.07
N TYR A 74 9.38 4.71 3.05
CA TYR A 74 10.16 3.74 2.29
C TYR A 74 11.37 4.39 1.61
N ARG A 75 11.19 5.55 0.98
CA ARG A 75 12.28 6.31 0.37
C ARG A 75 13.30 6.77 1.40
N LYS A 76 12.83 7.23 2.55
CA LYS A 76 13.68 7.65 3.67
C LYS A 76 14.51 6.48 4.21
N SER A 77 13.90 5.32 4.38
CA SER A 77 14.58 4.13 4.88
C SER A 77 15.65 3.62 3.89
N LYS A 78 15.37 3.66 2.58
CA LYS A 78 16.36 3.30 1.55
C LYS A 78 17.59 4.19 1.55
N ARG A 79 17.43 5.48 1.83
CA ARG A 79 18.56 6.41 1.93
C ARG A 79 19.46 6.13 3.12
N SER A 80 18.91 5.66 4.23
CA SER A 80 19.68 5.39 5.46
C SER A 80 20.35 4.02 5.48
N ILE A 81 19.97 3.10 4.56
CA ILE A 81 20.36 1.69 4.61
C ILE A 81 21.28 1.29 3.45
N GLN A 82 22.02 2.20 2.85
CA GLN A 82 23.08 1.82 1.89
C GLN A 82 24.21 1.01 2.53
N THR A 83 24.11 0.64 3.81
CA THR A 83 25.19 0.01 4.57
C THR A 83 24.85 -1.30 5.28
N GLN A 84 23.64 -1.86 5.12
CA GLN A 84 23.30 -3.13 5.76
C GLN A 84 22.71 -4.14 4.77
N ASP A 85 23.32 -5.33 4.76
CA ASP A 85 22.79 -6.48 4.04
C ASP A 85 21.43 -6.88 4.62
N TYR A 86 20.41 -6.92 3.76
CA TYR A 86 19.11 -7.41 4.13
C TYR A 86 19.03 -8.92 3.97
N ASP A 87 18.92 -9.61 5.09
CA ASP A 87 18.29 -10.91 5.09
C ASP A 87 16.80 -10.70 4.83
N SER A 88 16.36 -11.10 3.65
CA SER A 88 14.94 -11.09 3.31
C SER A 88 14.23 -12.12 4.18
N VAL A 89 13.70 -11.66 5.31
CA VAL A 89 12.79 -12.47 6.11
C VAL A 89 11.45 -12.52 5.35
N MET A 90 11.18 -13.66 4.74
CA MET A 90 9.90 -13.89 4.08
C MET A 90 8.80 -13.85 5.13
N PHE A 91 7.87 -12.93 4.96
CA PHE A 91 6.65 -12.86 5.74
C PHE A 91 5.86 -14.17 5.55
N LYS A 92 5.78 -14.99 6.58
CA LYS A 92 4.81 -16.08 6.61
C LYS A 92 3.45 -15.48 6.89
N ILE A 93 2.64 -15.37 5.86
CA ILE A 93 1.22 -15.15 6.03
C ILE A 93 0.69 -16.43 6.67
N SER A 94 0.33 -16.37 7.95
CA SER A 94 -0.33 -17.49 8.62
C SER A 94 -1.76 -17.57 8.05
N SER A 95 -1.98 -18.48 7.14
CA SER A 95 -3.31 -18.82 6.68
C SER A 95 -3.65 -20.21 7.18
N GLU A 96 -4.68 -20.28 7.95
CA GLU A 96 -5.32 -21.55 8.29
C GLU A 96 -6.20 -21.95 7.08
N ASP A 97 -5.92 -23.14 6.56
CA ASP A 97 -6.77 -23.91 5.62
C ASP A 97 -7.22 -23.23 4.32
N TYR A 98 -6.28 -22.96 3.38
CA TYR A 98 -6.61 -22.68 1.98
C TYR A 98 -5.79 -23.56 1.03
N ASP A 99 -6.38 -23.81 -0.16
CA ASP A 99 -5.73 -24.51 -1.26
C ASP A 99 -4.31 -23.99 -1.49
N ASP A 100 -3.33 -24.80 -1.18
CA ASP A 100 -1.89 -24.51 -1.24
C ASP A 100 -1.44 -23.83 -2.53
N THR A 101 -2.09 -24.18 -3.65
CA THR A 101 -1.71 -23.70 -4.98
C THR A 101 -2.03 -22.22 -5.17
N VAL A 102 -3.23 -21.80 -4.79
CA VAL A 102 -3.67 -20.38 -4.90
C VAL A 102 -2.85 -19.52 -3.97
N GLU A 103 -2.63 -19.99 -2.75
CA GLU A 103 -1.83 -19.28 -1.76
C GLU A 103 -0.37 -19.10 -2.21
N GLN A 104 0.23 -20.15 -2.79
CA GLN A 104 1.59 -20.09 -3.34
C GLN A 104 1.69 -19.09 -4.48
N GLN A 105 0.69 -19.06 -5.37
CA GLN A 105 0.63 -18.10 -6.47
C GLN A 105 0.51 -16.67 -5.97
N LEU A 106 -0.32 -16.42 -4.95
CA LEU A 106 -0.45 -15.10 -4.32
C LEU A 106 0.85 -14.65 -3.66
N LYS A 107 1.51 -15.55 -2.94
CA LYS A 107 2.81 -15.27 -2.32
C LYS A 107 3.87 -14.92 -3.36
N LEU A 108 3.91 -15.67 -4.46
CA LEU A 108 4.84 -15.41 -5.56
C LEU A 108 4.56 -14.04 -6.19
N MET A 109 3.30 -13.73 -6.44
CA MET A 109 2.91 -12.44 -7.00
C MET A 109 3.33 -11.28 -6.09
N TYR A 110 3.05 -11.36 -4.79
CA TYR A 110 3.48 -10.34 -3.83
C TYR A 110 5.00 -10.20 -3.75
N THR A 111 5.72 -11.32 -3.81
CA THR A 111 7.20 -11.31 -3.83
C THR A 111 7.70 -10.55 -5.06
N LYS A 112 7.09 -10.78 -6.23
CA LYS A 112 7.48 -10.10 -7.47
C LYS A 112 7.09 -8.62 -7.47
N ILE A 113 5.94 -8.29 -6.90
CA ILE A 113 5.52 -6.89 -6.73
C ILE A 113 6.53 -6.12 -5.85
N LYS A 114 7.10 -6.76 -4.84
CA LYS A 114 8.12 -6.13 -3.99
C LYS A 114 9.43 -5.78 -4.72
N GLU A 115 9.70 -6.41 -5.85
CA GLU A 115 10.85 -6.08 -6.71
C GLU A 115 10.63 -4.79 -7.52
N LEU A 116 9.40 -4.31 -7.63
CA LEU A 116 9.05 -3.06 -8.30
C LEU A 116 9.48 -1.85 -7.46
N ASN A 117 9.62 -0.69 -8.10
CA ASN A 117 9.88 0.54 -7.36
C ASN A 117 8.62 1.00 -6.57
N ASP A 118 8.80 2.04 -5.75
CA ASP A 118 7.76 2.53 -4.85
C ASP A 118 6.46 2.96 -5.55
N ILE A 119 6.55 3.66 -6.68
CA ILE A 119 5.38 4.11 -7.46
C ILE A 119 4.75 2.94 -8.22
N GLU A 120 5.57 2.06 -8.79
CA GLU A 120 5.09 0.87 -9.49
C GLU A 120 4.30 -0.07 -8.56
N LYS A 121 4.77 -0.24 -7.33
CA LYS A 121 4.03 -1.00 -6.29
C LYS A 121 2.64 -0.40 -6.04
N ALA A 122 2.57 0.91 -5.88
CA ALA A 122 1.32 1.62 -5.65
C ALA A 122 0.35 1.49 -6.82
N LEU A 123 0.87 1.59 -8.05
CA LEU A 123 0.08 1.41 -9.27
C LEU A 123 -0.56 0.02 -9.35
N VAL A 124 0.23 -1.02 -9.16
CA VAL A 124 -0.24 -2.42 -9.19
C VAL A 124 -1.26 -2.65 -8.09
N PHE A 125 -0.97 -2.15 -6.90
CA PHE A 125 -1.87 -2.29 -5.75
C PHE A 125 -3.24 -1.69 -6.04
N LEU A 126 -3.30 -0.45 -6.53
CA LEU A 126 -4.55 0.22 -6.85
C LEU A 126 -5.30 -0.48 -8.00
N TYR A 127 -4.57 -0.97 -8.99
CA TYR A 127 -5.15 -1.74 -10.08
C TYR A 127 -5.81 -3.04 -9.56
N LEU A 128 -5.15 -3.76 -8.66
CA LEU A 128 -5.68 -4.98 -8.06
C LEU A 128 -6.86 -4.70 -7.11
N GLU A 129 -6.96 -3.50 -6.58
CA GLU A 129 -8.10 -3.04 -5.76
C GLU A 129 -9.26 -2.49 -6.64
N ASP A 130 -9.26 -2.80 -7.93
CA ASP A 130 -10.30 -2.40 -8.88
C ASP A 130 -10.47 -0.89 -9.04
N LYS A 131 -9.41 -0.12 -8.83
CA LYS A 131 -9.44 1.32 -9.07
C LYS A 131 -9.26 1.62 -10.54
N ASN A 132 -10.08 2.53 -11.08
CA ASN A 132 -9.91 3.00 -12.45
C ASN A 132 -8.73 3.99 -12.56
N TYR A 133 -8.31 4.31 -13.76
CA TYR A 133 -7.14 5.19 -13.97
C TYR A 133 -7.34 6.60 -13.46
N ARG A 134 -8.57 7.09 -13.42
CA ARG A 134 -8.89 8.39 -12.82
C ARG A 134 -8.64 8.38 -11.32
N GLU A 135 -9.12 7.34 -10.62
CA GLU A 135 -8.90 7.15 -9.19
C GLU A 135 -7.42 6.96 -8.87
N ILE A 136 -6.70 6.18 -9.69
CA ILE A 136 -5.25 5.99 -9.56
C ILE A 136 -4.53 7.33 -9.74
N SER A 137 -4.89 8.08 -10.76
CA SER A 137 -4.36 9.42 -11.04
C SER A 137 -4.53 10.35 -9.85
N ASP A 138 -5.74 10.42 -9.32
CA ASP A 138 -6.07 11.28 -8.17
C ASP A 138 -5.31 10.83 -6.90
N THR A 139 -5.16 9.53 -6.71
CA THR A 139 -4.47 8.97 -5.52
C THR A 139 -2.97 9.23 -5.57
N LEU A 140 -2.34 9.05 -6.72
CA LEU A 140 -0.88 9.12 -6.87
C LEU A 140 -0.38 10.51 -7.30
N GLY A 141 -1.29 11.41 -7.68
CA GLY A 141 -0.91 12.73 -8.14
C GLY A 141 -0.21 12.74 -9.50
N ILE A 142 -0.58 11.83 -10.40
CA ILE A 142 -0.10 11.75 -11.78
C ILE A 142 -1.27 11.90 -12.75
N THR A 143 -0.99 12.13 -14.02
CA THR A 143 -2.05 12.19 -15.02
C THR A 143 -2.59 10.79 -15.36
N GLU A 144 -3.82 10.70 -15.86
CA GLU A 144 -4.40 9.43 -16.30
C GLU A 144 -3.57 8.78 -17.40
N VAL A 145 -3.10 9.58 -18.36
CA VAL A 145 -2.24 9.11 -19.46
C VAL A 145 -0.96 8.51 -18.89
N ASN A 146 -0.32 9.21 -17.97
CA ASN A 146 0.90 8.72 -17.30
C ASN A 146 0.65 7.44 -16.52
N ALA A 147 -0.49 7.34 -15.81
CA ALA A 147 -0.88 6.13 -15.10
C ALA A 147 -1.00 4.94 -16.05
N ARG A 148 -1.65 5.11 -17.21
CA ARG A 148 -1.79 4.04 -18.22
C ARG A 148 -0.45 3.61 -18.79
N VAL A 149 0.40 4.57 -19.15
CA VAL A 149 1.73 4.28 -19.71
C VAL A 149 2.57 3.51 -18.69
N LYS A 150 2.61 4.00 -17.47
CA LYS A 150 3.35 3.33 -16.37
C LYS A 150 2.81 1.93 -16.09
N MET A 151 1.48 1.76 -16.09
CA MET A 151 0.85 0.46 -15.85
C MET A 151 1.19 -0.55 -16.94
N ASN A 152 1.19 -0.13 -18.20
CA ASN A 152 1.59 -1.01 -19.31
C ASN A 152 3.04 -1.47 -19.17
N ARG A 153 3.94 -0.59 -18.76
CA ARG A 153 5.35 -0.94 -18.49
C ARG A 153 5.48 -1.92 -17.33
N VAL A 154 4.72 -1.69 -16.27
CA VAL A 154 4.73 -2.56 -15.08
C VAL A 154 4.20 -3.95 -15.42
N LYS A 155 3.12 -4.03 -16.20
CA LYS A 155 2.60 -5.32 -16.70
C LYS A 155 3.67 -6.09 -17.47
N GLY A 156 4.44 -5.41 -18.31
CA GLY A 156 5.56 -6.02 -19.05
C GLY A 156 6.65 -6.53 -18.10
N LYS A 157 7.02 -5.76 -17.09
CA LYS A 157 7.99 -6.18 -16.07
C LYS A 157 7.51 -7.40 -15.29
N LEU A 158 6.25 -7.40 -14.85
CA LEU A 158 5.68 -8.52 -14.10
C LEU A 158 5.62 -9.79 -14.93
N ARG A 159 5.29 -9.71 -16.22
CA ARG A 159 5.33 -10.87 -17.12
C ARG A 159 6.72 -11.49 -17.19
N LYS A 160 7.75 -10.66 -17.28
CA LYS A 160 9.15 -11.14 -17.31
C LYS A 160 9.57 -11.77 -15.99
N LEU A 161 9.11 -11.19 -14.86
CA LEU A 161 9.44 -11.70 -13.54
C LEU A 161 8.73 -13.01 -13.21
N LEU A 162 7.48 -13.19 -13.71
CA LEU A 162 6.68 -14.39 -13.47
C LEU A 162 6.99 -15.51 -14.46
N ASN A 163 7.45 -15.17 -15.67
CA ASN A 163 7.83 -16.10 -16.72
C ASN A 163 9.25 -15.80 -17.21
N PRO A 164 10.27 -16.13 -16.40
CA PRO A 164 11.67 -15.86 -16.77
C PRO A 164 12.16 -16.71 -17.96
#